data_75eff6eb22c5108cf9f76d4dbb6a100c
#
_entry.id   75eff6eb22c5108cf9f76d4dbb6a100c
#
_cell.length_a   1.000
_cell.length_b   1.000
_cell.length_c   1.000
_cell.angle_alpha   90.00
_cell.angle_beta   90.00
_cell.angle_gamma   90.00
#
_symmetry.space_group_name_H-M   'P 1'
#
loop_
_entity.id
_entity.type
_entity.pdbx_description
1 polymer ?
#
loop_
_entity_poly.entity_id
_entity_poly.type
_entity_poly.pdbx_seq_one_letter_code
_entity_poly.pdbx_strand_id
1 'polypeptide(L)'
;MEDTIAAISTSTVSSGGISIVRISGPDAIIIGDKVFKSKKNIKLANVQSHTVHFGNICDNGNEIDEALVIVMKAPNTYTRENIVEIDCHGGILVTKKVLEAVLNAGARLAEPGEFTKRAFLNGRIDLSQAEAVIDIINAKNDYALKSSVNQLDGKLSEKIKNIREIILNNVAFIEAALDDPEHFDIDANVDNLKNDVENCLNNVDNLLKTCDNGRIMHDGVRTVILGKTNAGKSSLLNVLAREERAIVTDIEGTTRDTLEEMINLSGITLNLIDTAGIRKTDDVVESIGVNKAKKLAEIADLVIYVVDSSRVLDDNDYEIMELIKDKKVLVILNKADLAQVTTAEDIKKIMNCETVIISAKQETGIEELEETVKNMFFNGEVKFNEDVYITSTRHKELLKKAENSLKLVLDGIDNMVSEDFLTIDLMAAYENLGLIIGEEIEDDLANRIFSKFCMGK
;
A
#
# COMPACT_ATOMS: atom_id res chain seq x y z
N MET A 1 -17.27 16.75 15.66
CA MET A 1 -16.14 16.95 16.57
C MET A 1 -16.13 18.41 16.97
N GLU A 2 -15.89 18.68 18.26
CA GLU A 2 -16.07 20.05 18.81
C GLU A 2 -14.73 20.83 18.86
N ASP A 3 -13.58 20.18 18.64
CA ASP A 3 -12.26 20.81 18.75
C ASP A 3 -11.61 21.10 17.39
N THR A 4 -10.71 22.08 17.39
CA THR A 4 -9.92 22.47 16.23
C THR A 4 -8.50 21.96 16.40
N ILE A 5 -8.00 21.27 15.37
CA ILE A 5 -6.67 20.65 15.34
C ILE A 5 -5.72 21.38 14.40
N ALA A 6 -4.43 21.26 14.68
CA ALA A 6 -3.38 21.76 13.80
C ALA A 6 -2.16 20.82 13.77
N ALA A 7 -1.50 20.75 12.61
CA ALA A 7 -0.22 20.06 12.47
C ALA A 7 0.58 20.61 11.28
N ILE A 8 1.87 20.25 11.25
CA ILE A 8 2.73 20.44 10.07
C ILE A 8 2.37 19.36 9.04
N SER A 9 1.99 19.76 7.82
CA SER A 9 1.57 18.84 6.75
C SER A 9 2.66 18.56 5.71
N THR A 10 3.83 19.15 5.86
CA THR A 10 5.03 18.91 5.01
C THR A 10 6.07 18.12 5.78
N SER A 11 7.03 17.52 5.05
CA SER A 11 8.17 16.84 5.68
C SER A 11 8.96 17.79 6.58
N THR A 12 9.34 17.33 7.77
CA THR A 12 10.15 18.07 8.74
C THR A 12 11.61 17.61 8.81
N VAL A 13 12.00 16.65 7.97
CA VAL A 13 13.33 16.01 8.00
C VAL A 13 14.41 16.93 7.41
N SER A 14 14.07 17.80 6.46
CA SER A 14 15.03 18.73 5.85
C SER A 14 14.39 20.10 5.66
N SER A 15 15.23 21.15 5.64
CA SER A 15 14.79 22.50 5.30
C SER A 15 14.39 22.54 3.81
N GLY A 16 13.17 22.98 3.54
CA GLY A 16 12.62 23.20 2.20
C GLY A 16 12.41 24.69 1.92
N GLY A 17 11.94 25.02 0.74
CA GLY A 17 11.54 26.41 0.42
C GLY A 17 10.24 26.82 1.11
N ILE A 18 9.30 25.88 1.29
CA ILE A 18 7.96 26.09 1.86
C ILE A 18 7.65 24.98 2.85
N SER A 19 6.95 25.32 3.92
CA SER A 19 6.33 24.39 4.85
C SER A 19 4.88 24.79 5.11
N ILE A 20 4.00 23.81 5.33
CA ILE A 20 2.56 24.02 5.51
C ILE A 20 2.16 23.63 6.92
N VAL A 21 1.54 24.56 7.65
CA VAL A 21 0.81 24.30 8.89
C VAL A 21 -0.68 24.31 8.58
N ARG A 22 -1.35 23.18 8.78
CA ARG A 22 -2.78 23.01 8.53
C ARG A 22 -3.57 23.07 9.83
N ILE A 23 -4.69 23.77 9.79
CA ILE A 23 -5.66 23.91 10.88
C ILE A 23 -7.00 23.41 10.35
N SER A 24 -7.70 22.55 11.09
CA SER A 24 -9.04 22.03 10.73
C SER A 24 -9.95 22.00 11.93
N GLY A 25 -11.18 22.41 11.74
CA GLY A 25 -12.21 22.39 12.76
C GLY A 25 -13.11 23.63 12.79
N PRO A 26 -14.06 23.70 13.74
CA PRO A 26 -15.03 24.81 13.81
C PRO A 26 -14.37 26.18 13.95
N ASP A 27 -13.28 26.27 14.73
CA ASP A 27 -12.60 27.54 15.01
C ASP A 27 -11.38 27.81 14.11
N ALA A 28 -11.14 26.99 13.06
CA ALA A 28 -9.96 27.12 12.21
C ALA A 28 -9.76 28.54 11.63
N ILE A 29 -10.83 29.16 11.17
CA ILE A 29 -10.79 30.52 10.60
C ILE A 29 -10.53 31.58 11.70
N ILE A 30 -11.13 31.40 12.88
CA ILE A 30 -10.95 32.31 14.03
C ILE A 30 -9.50 32.25 14.53
N ILE A 31 -8.93 31.04 14.61
CA ILE A 31 -7.55 30.83 15.00
C ILE A 31 -6.60 31.40 13.95
N GLY A 32 -6.89 31.18 12.68
CA GLY A 32 -6.16 31.79 11.57
C GLY A 32 -6.14 33.33 11.65
N ASP A 33 -7.29 33.96 11.93
CA ASP A 33 -7.38 35.41 12.08
C ASP A 33 -6.58 35.96 13.29
N LYS A 34 -6.38 35.16 14.35
CA LYS A 34 -5.57 35.58 15.50
C LYS A 34 -4.07 35.62 15.19
N VAL A 35 -3.58 34.69 14.36
CA VAL A 35 -2.14 34.57 14.05
C VAL A 35 -1.75 35.27 12.75
N PHE A 36 -2.69 35.57 11.87
CA PHE A 36 -2.45 36.18 10.57
C PHE A 36 -2.75 37.65 10.56
N LYS A 37 -1.80 38.46 10.11
CA LYS A 37 -1.94 39.91 9.91
C LYS A 37 -1.83 40.26 8.43
N SER A 38 -2.96 40.45 7.81
CA SER A 38 -3.02 40.86 6.38
C SER A 38 -2.45 42.26 6.19
N LYS A 39 -1.63 42.45 5.15
CA LYS A 39 -1.17 43.80 4.72
C LYS A 39 -2.29 44.72 4.26
N LYS A 40 -3.48 44.19 3.94
CA LYS A 40 -4.66 44.92 3.51
C LYS A 40 -5.74 45.00 4.61
N ASN A 41 -5.44 44.66 5.87
CA ASN A 41 -6.39 44.58 6.98
C ASN A 41 -7.64 43.72 6.69
N ILE A 42 -7.47 42.67 5.91
CA ILE A 42 -8.52 41.69 5.60
C ILE A 42 -8.59 40.69 6.75
N LYS A 43 -9.82 40.38 7.21
CA LYS A 43 -10.06 39.26 8.13
C LYS A 43 -10.42 38.00 7.33
N LEU A 44 -9.85 36.88 7.69
CA LEU A 44 -10.08 35.58 7.04
C LEU A 44 -11.55 35.14 7.15
N ALA A 45 -12.24 35.52 8.22
CA ALA A 45 -13.67 35.28 8.38
C ALA A 45 -14.51 35.86 7.23
N ASN A 46 -14.09 37.00 6.66
CA ASN A 46 -14.85 37.74 5.64
C ASN A 46 -14.45 37.39 4.20
N VAL A 47 -13.48 36.52 3.97
CA VAL A 47 -13.04 36.14 2.63
C VAL A 47 -13.88 35.00 2.05
N GLN A 48 -13.84 34.86 0.74
CA GLN A 48 -14.44 33.71 0.07
C GLN A 48 -13.63 32.41 0.35
N SER A 49 -14.32 31.28 0.25
CA SER A 49 -13.66 29.99 0.32
C SER A 49 -12.71 29.78 -0.87
N HIS A 50 -11.63 29.03 -0.65
CA HIS A 50 -10.60 28.71 -1.65
C HIS A 50 -9.89 29.94 -2.18
N THR A 51 -9.55 30.87 -1.27
CA THR A 51 -8.77 32.08 -1.58
C THR A 51 -7.48 32.13 -0.82
N VAL A 52 -6.47 32.76 -1.42
CA VAL A 52 -5.10 32.88 -0.88
C VAL A 52 -4.83 34.32 -0.48
N HIS A 53 -4.28 34.54 0.69
CA HIS A 53 -3.99 35.84 1.28
C HIS A 53 -2.53 35.91 1.71
N PHE A 54 -1.89 37.05 1.35
CA PHE A 54 -0.51 37.32 1.71
C PHE A 54 -0.42 38.24 2.92
N GLY A 55 0.43 37.91 3.89
CA GLY A 55 0.62 38.73 5.07
C GLY A 55 1.64 38.12 6.05
N ASN A 56 1.66 38.62 7.26
CA ASN A 56 2.60 38.22 8.29
C ASN A 56 1.94 37.28 9.29
N ILE A 57 2.67 36.24 9.73
CA ILE A 57 2.29 35.40 10.86
C ILE A 57 2.90 35.98 12.12
N CYS A 58 2.08 36.16 13.14
CA CYS A 58 2.46 36.80 14.40
C CYS A 58 2.08 35.92 15.59
N ASP A 59 2.90 35.91 16.64
CA ASP A 59 2.55 35.42 17.95
C ASP A 59 2.71 36.54 18.99
N ASN A 60 1.64 36.84 19.75
CA ASN A 60 1.61 37.90 20.75
C ASN A 60 2.16 39.25 20.26
N GLY A 61 1.89 39.59 18.99
CA GLY A 61 2.31 40.83 18.34
C GLY A 61 3.72 40.81 17.75
N ASN A 62 4.50 39.77 17.94
CA ASN A 62 5.80 39.56 17.32
C ASN A 62 5.64 38.86 15.97
N GLU A 63 6.24 39.41 14.92
CA GLU A 63 6.27 38.81 13.59
C GLU A 63 7.21 37.58 13.61
N ILE A 64 6.70 36.44 13.10
CA ILE A 64 7.45 35.21 12.96
C ILE A 64 7.93 35.03 11.54
N ASP A 65 7.02 35.24 10.56
CA ASP A 65 7.28 35.00 9.15
C ASP A 65 6.30 35.75 8.26
N GLU A 66 6.65 35.91 7.00
CA GLU A 66 5.78 36.38 5.94
C GLU A 66 5.29 35.17 5.13
N ALA A 67 3.97 34.97 5.05
CA ALA A 67 3.38 33.73 4.58
C ALA A 67 2.18 33.93 3.66
N LEU A 68 1.83 32.87 2.91
CA LEU A 68 0.53 32.76 2.25
C LEU A 68 -0.43 31.99 3.17
N VAL A 69 -1.67 32.46 3.25
CA VAL A 69 -2.72 31.79 4.02
C VAL A 69 -3.88 31.44 3.10
N ILE A 70 -4.22 30.16 3.06
CA ILE A 70 -5.31 29.62 2.26
C ILE A 70 -6.50 29.37 3.17
N VAL A 71 -7.68 29.86 2.79
CA VAL A 71 -8.93 29.65 3.55
C VAL A 71 -9.87 28.76 2.76
N MET A 72 -10.30 27.66 3.36
CA MET A 72 -11.26 26.74 2.77
C MET A 72 -12.42 26.53 3.76
N LYS A 73 -13.62 26.84 3.34
CA LYS A 73 -14.84 26.75 4.17
C LYS A 73 -15.59 25.45 3.91
N ALA A 74 -16.08 24.85 4.99
CA ALA A 74 -16.93 23.67 4.94
C ALA A 74 -18.12 23.86 3.98
N PRO A 75 -18.67 22.79 3.36
CA PRO A 75 -18.23 21.39 3.45
C PRO A 75 -17.20 20.97 2.37
N ASN A 76 -16.82 21.86 1.44
CA ASN A 76 -15.96 21.53 0.30
C ASN A 76 -14.48 21.63 0.66
N THR A 77 -14.03 20.80 1.60
CA THR A 77 -12.66 20.77 2.15
C THR A 77 -12.18 19.34 2.34
N TYR A 78 -10.91 19.15 2.68
CA TYR A 78 -10.35 17.82 2.91
C TYR A 78 -11.07 17.06 4.03
N THR A 79 -11.36 17.72 5.15
CA THR A 79 -12.03 17.13 6.32
C THR A 79 -13.53 17.34 6.35
N ARG A 80 -14.11 18.09 5.39
CA ARG A 80 -15.45 18.69 5.43
C ARG A 80 -15.66 19.69 6.58
N GLU A 81 -14.61 20.08 7.28
CA GLU A 81 -14.61 21.15 8.27
C GLU A 81 -14.03 22.44 7.64
N ASN A 82 -14.06 23.57 8.39
CA ASN A 82 -13.27 24.73 7.98
C ASN A 82 -11.79 24.42 8.09
N ILE A 83 -11.02 24.78 7.04
CA ILE A 83 -9.58 24.58 7.00
C ILE A 83 -8.88 25.91 6.73
N VAL A 84 -7.78 26.13 7.43
CA VAL A 84 -6.80 27.17 7.13
C VAL A 84 -5.44 26.51 6.96
N GLU A 85 -4.77 26.81 5.85
CA GLU A 85 -3.39 26.41 5.61
C GLU A 85 -2.50 27.64 5.60
N ILE A 86 -1.38 27.54 6.30
CA ILE A 86 -0.37 28.58 6.41
C ILE A 86 0.88 28.08 5.71
N ASP A 87 1.19 28.63 4.54
CA ASP A 87 2.38 28.31 3.76
C ASP A 87 3.49 29.28 4.17
N CYS A 88 4.30 28.86 5.11
CA CYS A 88 5.43 29.62 5.66
C CYS A 88 6.75 29.18 5.02
N HIS A 89 7.85 29.89 5.30
CA HIS A 89 9.17 29.44 4.90
C HIS A 89 9.54 28.10 5.55
N GLY A 90 10.13 27.19 4.78
CA GLY A 90 10.36 25.79 5.14
C GLY A 90 11.56 25.53 6.07
N GLY A 91 11.94 26.53 6.88
CA GLY A 91 12.93 26.35 7.94
C GLY A 91 12.32 25.65 9.14
N ILE A 92 12.98 24.64 9.69
CA ILE A 92 12.50 23.84 10.85
C ILE A 92 12.05 24.73 12.02
N LEU A 93 12.85 25.76 12.34
CA LEU A 93 12.54 26.67 13.45
C LEU A 93 11.31 27.54 13.16
N VAL A 94 11.21 28.08 11.95
CA VAL A 94 10.08 28.93 11.54
C VAL A 94 8.79 28.12 11.58
N THR A 95 8.79 26.95 10.95
CA THR A 95 7.62 26.05 10.91
C THR A 95 7.13 25.68 12.32
N LYS A 96 8.06 25.33 13.23
CA LYS A 96 7.72 25.06 14.64
C LYS A 96 7.11 26.27 15.33
N LYS A 97 7.66 27.47 15.12
CA LYS A 97 7.12 28.71 15.72
C LYS A 97 5.74 29.05 15.18
N VAL A 98 5.49 28.82 13.89
CA VAL A 98 4.14 29.02 13.28
C VAL A 98 3.15 28.03 13.90
N LEU A 99 3.52 26.75 14.06
CA LEU A 99 2.66 25.80 14.74
C LEU A 99 2.41 26.20 16.21
N GLU A 100 3.43 26.57 16.95
CA GLU A 100 3.30 27.05 18.34
C GLU A 100 2.33 28.25 18.44
N ALA A 101 2.42 29.22 17.54
CA ALA A 101 1.50 30.37 17.50
C ALA A 101 0.05 29.92 17.29
N VAL A 102 -0.19 28.94 16.39
CA VAL A 102 -1.52 28.38 16.13
C VAL A 102 -2.06 27.63 17.35
N LEU A 103 -1.22 26.84 18.05
CA LEU A 103 -1.60 26.14 19.27
C LEU A 103 -1.91 27.14 20.42
N ASN A 104 -1.09 28.19 20.59
CA ASN A 104 -1.33 29.28 21.55
C ASN A 104 -2.62 30.03 21.26
N ALA A 105 -3.03 30.11 19.98
CA ALA A 105 -4.27 30.76 19.56
C ALA A 105 -5.53 29.91 19.84
N GLY A 106 -5.38 28.62 20.21
CA GLY A 106 -6.47 27.75 20.67
C GLY A 106 -6.68 26.46 19.89
N ALA A 107 -5.81 26.12 18.92
CA ALA A 107 -5.83 24.79 18.32
C ALA A 107 -5.19 23.74 19.24
N ARG A 108 -5.61 22.49 19.11
CA ARG A 108 -4.93 21.33 19.68
C ARG A 108 -3.97 20.71 18.64
N LEU A 109 -2.87 20.12 19.07
CA LEU A 109 -2.03 19.33 18.17
C LEU A 109 -2.83 18.12 17.65
N ALA A 110 -2.78 17.89 16.34
CA ALA A 110 -3.43 16.76 15.72
C ALA A 110 -2.72 15.46 16.08
N GLU A 111 -3.47 14.37 16.22
CA GLU A 111 -2.96 13.01 16.28
C GLU A 111 -2.50 12.53 14.89
N PRO A 112 -1.66 11.46 14.79
CA PRO A 112 -1.35 10.84 13.51
C PRO A 112 -2.62 10.43 12.75
N GLY A 113 -2.70 10.79 11.47
CA GLY A 113 -3.85 10.46 10.62
C GLY A 113 -5.16 11.19 10.93
N GLU A 114 -5.19 12.15 11.87
CA GLU A 114 -6.44 12.72 12.36
C GLU A 114 -7.21 13.51 11.29
N PHE A 115 -6.56 14.19 10.37
CA PHE A 115 -7.27 14.87 9.27
C PHE A 115 -7.98 13.87 8.35
N THR A 116 -7.34 12.76 8.02
CA THR A 116 -7.95 11.70 7.19
C THR A 116 -9.05 10.97 7.97
N LYS A 117 -8.85 10.74 9.28
CA LYS A 117 -9.90 10.21 10.15
C LYS A 117 -11.14 11.09 10.17
N ARG A 118 -10.96 12.42 10.28
CA ARG A 118 -12.09 13.39 10.19
C ARG A 118 -12.75 13.38 8.82
N ALA A 119 -11.98 13.25 7.74
CA ALA A 119 -12.53 13.08 6.39
C ALA A 119 -13.41 11.84 6.27
N PHE A 120 -13.01 10.72 6.88
CA PHE A 120 -13.78 9.49 6.98
C PHE A 120 -15.04 9.68 7.85
N LEU A 121 -14.91 10.15 9.09
CA LEU A 121 -16.02 10.35 10.01
C LEU A 121 -17.07 11.35 9.50
N ASN A 122 -16.64 12.36 8.75
CA ASN A 122 -17.52 13.32 8.09
C ASN A 122 -18.07 12.83 6.74
N GLY A 123 -17.82 11.55 6.38
CA GLY A 123 -18.38 10.89 5.19
C GLY A 123 -17.87 11.43 3.86
N ARG A 124 -16.67 12.06 3.82
CA ARG A 124 -16.04 12.46 2.56
C ARG A 124 -15.45 11.28 1.80
N ILE A 125 -14.83 10.39 2.54
CA ILE A 125 -14.20 9.16 2.05
C ILE A 125 -14.63 8.00 2.94
N ASP A 126 -14.62 6.80 2.40
CA ASP A 126 -14.77 5.57 3.20
C ASP A 126 -13.41 5.05 3.70
N LEU A 127 -13.44 3.95 4.47
CA LEU A 127 -12.21 3.43 5.08
C LEU A 127 -11.20 2.93 4.06
N SER A 128 -11.65 2.27 2.98
CA SER A 128 -10.75 1.78 1.93
C SER A 128 -10.07 2.94 1.19
N GLN A 129 -10.81 4.04 0.97
CA GLN A 129 -10.26 5.27 0.41
C GLN A 129 -9.31 5.98 1.39
N ALA A 130 -9.60 5.94 2.70
CA ALA A 130 -8.69 6.46 3.71
C ALA A 130 -7.37 5.69 3.74
N GLU A 131 -7.40 4.36 3.71
CA GLU A 131 -6.18 3.54 3.59
C GLU A 131 -5.40 3.87 2.31
N ALA A 132 -6.07 4.11 1.18
CA ALA A 132 -5.42 4.51 -0.06
C ALA A 132 -4.63 5.83 0.04
N VAL A 133 -5.01 6.76 0.93
CA VAL A 133 -4.24 8.00 1.14
C VAL A 133 -2.83 7.70 1.65
N ILE A 134 -2.67 6.78 2.60
CA ILE A 134 -1.33 6.40 3.10
C ILE A 134 -0.57 5.59 2.06
N ASP A 135 -1.27 4.74 1.30
CA ASP A 135 -0.66 3.93 0.25
C ASP A 135 -0.09 4.80 -0.88
N ILE A 136 -0.78 5.90 -1.25
CA ILE A 136 -0.27 6.89 -2.20
C ILE A 136 1.02 7.55 -1.69
N ILE A 137 1.06 7.92 -0.40
CA ILE A 137 2.22 8.58 0.21
C ILE A 137 3.43 7.64 0.25
N ASN A 138 3.18 6.36 0.51
CA ASN A 138 4.22 5.33 0.65
C ASN A 138 4.52 4.58 -0.64
N ALA A 139 3.84 4.91 -1.76
CA ALA A 139 4.04 4.24 -3.04
C ALA A 139 5.49 4.33 -3.50
N LYS A 140 6.10 3.17 -3.78
CA LYS A 140 7.51 3.04 -4.16
C LYS A 140 7.72 2.85 -5.67
N ASN A 141 6.63 2.67 -6.40
CA ASN A 141 6.63 2.48 -7.85
C ASN A 141 5.31 2.95 -8.46
N ASP A 142 5.30 3.12 -9.79
CA ASP A 142 4.15 3.64 -10.53
C ASP A 142 2.92 2.73 -10.41
N TYR A 143 3.11 1.43 -10.27
CA TYR A 143 2.02 0.46 -10.13
C TYR A 143 1.32 0.59 -8.79
N ALA A 144 2.09 0.68 -7.70
CA ALA A 144 1.56 0.94 -6.37
C ALA A 144 0.78 2.26 -6.35
N LEU A 145 1.38 3.33 -6.92
CA LEU A 145 0.74 4.64 -7.00
C LEU A 145 -0.59 4.57 -7.76
N LYS A 146 -0.61 3.96 -8.96
CA LYS A 146 -1.82 3.84 -9.78
C LYS A 146 -2.92 3.02 -9.10
N SER A 147 -2.54 1.90 -8.45
CA SER A 147 -3.47 1.07 -7.68
C SER A 147 -4.11 1.86 -6.54
N SER A 148 -3.29 2.58 -5.77
CA SER A 148 -3.76 3.41 -4.65
C SER A 148 -4.64 4.58 -5.10
N VAL A 149 -4.34 5.20 -6.25
CA VAL A 149 -5.22 6.23 -6.85
C VAL A 149 -6.57 5.63 -7.25
N ASN A 150 -6.60 4.48 -7.91
CA ASN A 150 -7.85 3.80 -8.25
C ASN A 150 -8.69 3.45 -7.00
N GLN A 151 -8.04 3.07 -5.90
CA GLN A 151 -8.72 2.80 -4.64
C GLN A 151 -9.23 4.09 -3.99
N LEU A 152 -8.46 5.20 -4.04
CA LEU A 152 -8.91 6.51 -3.57
C LEU A 152 -10.09 7.05 -4.39
N ASP A 153 -10.16 6.78 -5.68
CA ASP A 153 -11.28 7.10 -6.56
C ASP A 153 -12.56 6.29 -6.24
N GLY A 154 -12.47 5.30 -5.34
CA GLY A 154 -13.61 4.54 -4.84
C GLY A 154 -13.99 3.32 -5.68
N LYS A 155 -13.15 2.87 -6.62
CA LYS A 155 -13.46 1.70 -7.46
C LYS A 155 -13.66 0.41 -6.65
N LEU A 156 -12.89 0.21 -5.56
CA LEU A 156 -13.10 -0.93 -4.66
C LEU A 156 -14.44 -0.80 -3.94
N SER A 157 -14.74 0.36 -3.41
CA SER A 157 -15.98 0.64 -2.69
C SER A 157 -17.22 0.41 -3.56
N GLU A 158 -17.16 0.82 -4.82
CA GLU A 158 -18.25 0.58 -5.78
C GLU A 158 -18.50 -0.91 -6.00
N LYS A 159 -17.43 -1.70 -6.23
CA LYS A 159 -17.56 -3.16 -6.37
C LYS A 159 -18.15 -3.81 -5.11
N ILE A 160 -17.66 -3.43 -3.94
CA ILE A 160 -18.17 -3.96 -2.66
C ILE A 160 -19.64 -3.58 -2.46
N LYS A 161 -20.03 -2.33 -2.70
CA LYS A 161 -21.43 -1.88 -2.58
C LYS A 161 -22.36 -2.63 -3.53
N ASN A 162 -21.94 -2.87 -4.75
CA ASN A 162 -22.75 -3.63 -5.73
C ASN A 162 -22.98 -5.07 -5.26
N ILE A 163 -21.98 -5.76 -4.72
CA ILE A 163 -22.14 -7.11 -4.17
C ILE A 163 -23.11 -7.07 -2.97
N ARG A 164 -22.93 -6.11 -2.08
CA ARG A 164 -23.79 -5.95 -0.88
C ARG A 164 -25.24 -5.64 -1.23
N GLU A 165 -25.47 -4.84 -2.28
CA GLU A 165 -26.83 -4.56 -2.76
C GLU A 165 -27.54 -5.82 -3.25
N ILE A 166 -26.85 -6.69 -3.99
CA ILE A 166 -27.41 -7.98 -4.42
C ILE A 166 -27.75 -8.85 -3.20
N ILE A 167 -26.85 -8.95 -2.23
CA ILE A 167 -27.08 -9.73 -1.00
C ILE A 167 -28.29 -9.19 -0.24
N LEU A 168 -28.34 -7.87 -0.03
CA LEU A 168 -29.44 -7.24 0.73
C LEU A 168 -30.79 -7.42 0.05
N ASN A 169 -30.86 -7.34 -1.27
CA ASN A 169 -32.10 -7.59 -2.03
C ASN A 169 -32.58 -9.03 -1.86
N ASN A 170 -31.68 -10.02 -1.82
CA ASN A 170 -32.03 -11.42 -1.58
C ASN A 170 -32.47 -11.65 -0.14
N VAL A 171 -31.81 -11.04 0.84
CA VAL A 171 -32.25 -11.09 2.26
C VAL A 171 -33.66 -10.50 2.41
N ALA A 172 -33.90 -9.31 1.85
CA ALA A 172 -35.20 -8.66 1.91
C ALA A 172 -36.29 -9.50 1.22
N PHE A 173 -35.97 -10.18 0.12
CA PHE A 173 -36.91 -11.10 -0.54
C PHE A 173 -37.24 -12.31 0.35
N ILE A 174 -36.24 -12.95 0.97
CA ILE A 174 -36.43 -14.10 1.86
C ILE A 174 -37.28 -13.69 3.07
N GLU A 175 -36.98 -12.56 3.71
CA GLU A 175 -37.75 -12.05 4.85
C GLU A 175 -39.21 -11.77 4.45
N ALA A 176 -39.45 -11.15 3.31
CA ALA A 176 -40.80 -10.89 2.80
C ALA A 176 -41.57 -12.19 2.52
N ALA A 177 -40.90 -13.23 2.01
CA ALA A 177 -41.53 -14.51 1.72
C ALA A 177 -41.82 -15.33 3.01
N LEU A 178 -41.01 -15.16 4.06
CA LEU A 178 -41.29 -15.74 5.38
C LEU A 178 -42.50 -15.07 6.05
N ASP A 179 -42.65 -13.74 5.87
CA ASP A 179 -43.75 -12.98 6.45
C ASP A 179 -45.07 -13.20 5.69
N ASP A 180 -45.04 -13.35 4.37
CA ASP A 180 -46.21 -13.48 3.49
C ASP A 180 -46.01 -14.57 2.43
N PRO A 181 -46.06 -15.86 2.82
CA PRO A 181 -45.82 -16.99 1.91
C PRO A 181 -46.90 -17.19 0.86
N GLU A 182 -48.05 -16.53 1.00
CA GLU A 182 -49.14 -16.62 0.01
C GLU A 182 -48.84 -15.77 -1.24
N HIS A 183 -48.03 -14.70 -1.11
CA HIS A 183 -47.71 -13.77 -2.17
C HIS A 183 -46.27 -13.89 -2.67
N PHE A 184 -45.40 -14.48 -1.88
CA PHE A 184 -43.97 -14.66 -2.20
C PHE A 184 -43.61 -16.14 -2.14
N ASP A 185 -43.24 -16.73 -3.28
CA ASP A 185 -42.88 -18.14 -3.39
C ASP A 185 -41.33 -18.25 -3.51
N ILE A 186 -40.72 -18.76 -2.45
CA ILE A 186 -39.25 -18.96 -2.40
C ILE A 186 -38.89 -20.10 -3.35
N ASP A 187 -39.63 -21.19 -3.37
CA ASP A 187 -39.31 -22.35 -4.20
C ASP A 187 -39.27 -21.98 -5.70
N ALA A 188 -40.15 -21.07 -6.13
CA ALA A 188 -40.13 -20.55 -7.50
C ALA A 188 -38.91 -19.61 -7.80
N ASN A 189 -38.25 -19.10 -6.77
CA ASN A 189 -37.13 -18.16 -6.89
C ASN A 189 -35.74 -18.70 -6.44
N VAL A 190 -35.67 -19.96 -6.00
CA VAL A 190 -34.41 -20.59 -5.56
C VAL A 190 -33.31 -20.51 -6.61
N ASP A 191 -33.67 -20.72 -7.87
CA ASP A 191 -32.70 -20.63 -8.99
C ASP A 191 -32.15 -19.21 -9.17
N ASN A 192 -32.98 -18.17 -8.95
CA ASN A 192 -32.52 -16.78 -9.00
C ASN A 192 -31.60 -16.45 -7.83
N LEU A 193 -31.99 -16.87 -6.62
CA LEU A 193 -31.15 -16.72 -5.42
C LEU A 193 -29.79 -17.40 -5.63
N LYS A 194 -29.78 -18.64 -6.14
CA LYS A 194 -28.54 -19.38 -6.42
C LYS A 194 -27.66 -18.63 -7.42
N ASN A 195 -28.23 -18.17 -8.53
CA ASN A 195 -27.50 -17.40 -9.55
C ASN A 195 -26.92 -16.09 -8.99
N ASP A 196 -27.66 -15.37 -8.16
CA ASP A 196 -27.21 -14.13 -7.52
C ASP A 196 -26.05 -14.39 -6.55
N VAL A 197 -26.15 -15.45 -5.74
CA VAL A 197 -25.08 -15.84 -4.82
C VAL A 197 -23.84 -16.32 -5.56
N GLU A 198 -24.00 -17.10 -6.65
CA GLU A 198 -22.89 -17.50 -7.53
C GLU A 198 -22.22 -16.27 -8.17
N ASN A 199 -22.99 -15.27 -8.60
CA ASN A 199 -22.45 -14.02 -9.13
C ASN A 199 -21.67 -13.24 -8.05
N CYS A 200 -22.23 -13.12 -6.82
CA CYS A 200 -21.52 -12.51 -5.69
C CYS A 200 -20.21 -13.25 -5.39
N LEU A 201 -20.24 -14.59 -5.34
CA LEU A 201 -19.06 -15.42 -5.10
C LEU A 201 -17.99 -15.21 -6.17
N ASN A 202 -18.37 -15.22 -7.45
CA ASN A 202 -17.46 -14.97 -8.56
C ASN A 202 -16.79 -13.57 -8.48
N ASN A 203 -17.55 -12.56 -8.08
CA ASN A 203 -17.00 -11.21 -7.88
C ASN A 203 -16.00 -11.15 -6.72
N VAL A 204 -16.32 -11.80 -5.59
CA VAL A 204 -15.40 -11.91 -4.43
C VAL A 204 -14.14 -12.70 -4.81
N ASP A 205 -14.27 -13.82 -5.50
CA ASP A 205 -13.15 -14.64 -5.99
C ASP A 205 -12.23 -13.84 -6.93
N ASN A 206 -12.81 -13.05 -7.83
CA ASN A 206 -12.04 -12.19 -8.71
C ASN A 206 -11.25 -11.15 -7.95
N LEU A 207 -11.79 -10.54 -6.88
CA LEU A 207 -11.05 -9.66 -5.98
C LEU A 207 -9.95 -10.42 -5.24
N LEU A 208 -10.22 -11.62 -4.74
CA LEU A 208 -9.22 -12.45 -4.03
C LEU A 208 -8.06 -12.85 -4.94
N LYS A 209 -8.29 -13.15 -6.22
CA LYS A 209 -7.22 -13.45 -7.19
C LYS A 209 -6.25 -12.29 -7.38
N THR A 210 -6.67 -11.05 -7.14
CA THR A 210 -5.80 -9.87 -7.24
C THR A 210 -4.90 -9.67 -6.02
N CYS A 211 -5.15 -10.36 -4.88
CA CYS A 211 -4.48 -10.10 -3.60
C CYS A 211 -2.98 -10.33 -3.65
N ASP A 212 -2.52 -11.42 -4.25
CA ASP A 212 -1.10 -11.75 -4.24
C ASP A 212 -0.30 -10.79 -5.12
N ASN A 213 -0.84 -10.43 -6.29
CA ASN A 213 -0.26 -9.42 -7.17
C ASN A 213 -0.32 -8.02 -6.52
N GLY A 214 -1.43 -7.67 -5.87
CA GLY A 214 -1.59 -6.42 -5.15
C GLY A 214 -0.56 -6.24 -4.03
N ARG A 215 -0.31 -7.28 -3.23
CA ARG A 215 0.73 -7.28 -2.20
C ARG A 215 2.12 -7.05 -2.80
N ILE A 216 2.45 -7.77 -3.87
CA ILE A 216 3.75 -7.63 -4.55
C ILE A 216 3.93 -6.23 -5.14
N MET A 217 2.87 -5.66 -5.72
CA MET A 217 2.89 -4.30 -6.25
C MET A 217 3.13 -3.25 -5.16
N HIS A 218 2.47 -3.40 -4.01
CA HIS A 218 2.51 -2.45 -2.91
C HIS A 218 3.78 -2.59 -2.06
N ASP A 219 4.03 -3.80 -1.54
CA ASP A 219 5.13 -4.06 -0.60
C ASP A 219 6.47 -4.30 -1.32
N GLY A 220 6.42 -4.70 -2.60
CA GLY A 220 7.55 -5.20 -3.34
C GLY A 220 7.83 -6.69 -3.09
N VAL A 221 8.83 -7.21 -3.79
CA VAL A 221 9.28 -8.60 -3.75
C VAL A 221 10.45 -8.73 -2.79
N ARG A 222 10.28 -9.44 -1.69
CA ARG A 222 11.39 -9.76 -0.78
C ARG A 222 12.36 -10.69 -1.49
N THR A 223 13.55 -10.16 -1.81
CA THR A 223 14.51 -10.82 -2.68
C THR A 223 15.81 -11.09 -1.96
N VAL A 224 16.31 -12.30 -2.07
CA VAL A 224 17.66 -12.66 -1.62
C VAL A 224 18.55 -12.98 -2.81
N ILE A 225 19.78 -12.45 -2.82
CA ILE A 225 20.78 -12.76 -3.83
C ILE A 225 21.78 -13.76 -3.22
N LEU A 226 21.78 -14.98 -3.74
CA LEU A 226 22.67 -16.05 -3.35
C LEU A 226 23.69 -16.33 -4.45
N GLY A 227 24.75 -17.02 -4.12
CA GLY A 227 25.79 -17.42 -5.06
C GLY A 227 27.17 -17.40 -4.39
N LYS A 228 28.12 -18.07 -4.99
CA LYS A 228 29.48 -18.19 -4.46
C LYS A 228 30.25 -16.87 -4.42
N THR A 229 31.38 -16.89 -3.71
CA THR A 229 32.38 -15.81 -3.79
C THR A 229 32.82 -15.62 -5.25
N ASN A 230 32.98 -14.37 -5.67
CA ASN A 230 33.37 -14.00 -7.03
C ASN A 230 32.42 -14.42 -8.18
N ALA A 231 31.19 -14.89 -7.90
CA ALA A 231 30.17 -15.12 -8.93
C ALA A 231 29.65 -13.81 -9.55
N GLY A 232 29.93 -12.66 -8.91
CA GLY A 232 29.56 -11.35 -9.41
C GLY A 232 28.32 -10.75 -8.78
N LYS A 233 27.91 -11.22 -7.58
CA LYS A 233 26.76 -10.68 -6.82
C LYS A 233 26.84 -9.18 -6.59
N SER A 234 27.98 -8.68 -6.09
CA SER A 234 28.19 -7.23 -5.86
C SER A 234 28.21 -6.42 -7.15
N SER A 235 28.72 -6.99 -8.24
CA SER A 235 28.70 -6.35 -9.56
C SER A 235 27.27 -6.26 -10.09
N LEU A 236 26.48 -7.33 -9.99
CA LEU A 236 25.07 -7.34 -10.34
C LEU A 236 24.31 -6.29 -9.54
N LEU A 237 24.47 -6.29 -8.21
CA LEU A 237 23.82 -5.32 -7.33
C LEU A 237 24.16 -3.88 -7.73
N ASN A 238 25.43 -3.60 -8.07
CA ASN A 238 25.84 -2.27 -8.49
C ASN A 238 25.22 -1.85 -9.84
N VAL A 239 25.05 -2.77 -10.77
CA VAL A 239 24.38 -2.49 -12.06
C VAL A 239 22.91 -2.19 -11.81
N LEU A 240 22.22 -3.05 -11.08
CA LEU A 240 20.80 -2.86 -10.74
C LEU A 240 20.53 -1.57 -9.95
N ALA A 241 21.46 -1.17 -9.07
CA ALA A 241 21.34 0.06 -8.30
C ALA A 241 21.63 1.34 -9.10
N ARG A 242 22.29 1.24 -10.28
CA ARG A 242 22.62 2.40 -11.13
C ARG A 242 21.50 2.78 -12.09
N GLU A 243 20.77 1.81 -12.62
CA GLU A 243 19.74 2.05 -13.65
C GLU A 243 18.51 2.77 -13.11
N GLU A 244 18.09 2.47 -11.87
CA GLU A 244 17.04 3.26 -11.21
C GLU A 244 17.40 3.48 -9.73
N ARG A 245 17.83 4.69 -9.41
CA ARG A 245 18.14 5.07 -8.03
C ARG A 245 17.00 4.71 -7.11
N ALA A 246 17.27 3.76 -6.20
CA ALA A 246 16.45 3.57 -5.02
C ALA A 246 16.13 4.93 -4.41
N ILE A 247 14.86 5.24 -4.27
CA ILE A 247 14.41 6.33 -3.40
C ILE A 247 14.74 5.86 -2.00
N VAL A 248 15.95 6.17 -1.53
CA VAL A 248 16.30 6.01 -0.11
C VAL A 248 15.50 7.04 0.64
N THR A 249 14.36 6.65 1.15
CA THR A 249 13.64 7.46 2.13
C THR A 249 14.34 7.22 3.47
N ASP A 250 15.14 8.18 3.91
CA ASP A 250 15.55 8.30 5.31
C ASP A 250 14.32 8.62 6.16
N ILE A 251 13.46 7.63 6.39
CA ILE A 251 12.42 7.73 7.39
C ILE A 251 13.05 7.28 8.70
N GLU A 252 13.53 8.25 9.51
CA GLU A 252 13.87 8.00 10.90
C GLU A 252 12.64 7.48 11.64
N GLY A 253 12.65 6.21 12.03
CA GLY A 253 11.61 5.64 12.89
C GLY A 253 11.27 4.18 12.67
N THR A 254 11.71 3.54 11.60
CA THR A 254 11.52 2.11 11.40
C THR A 254 12.79 1.34 11.76
N THR A 255 12.80 0.83 12.98
CA THR A 255 13.59 -0.27 13.57
C THR A 255 15.02 -0.51 13.08
N ARG A 256 15.91 -0.48 14.04
CA ARG A 256 17.37 -0.67 14.09
C ARG A 256 17.94 -1.98 13.50
N ASP A 257 17.20 -2.76 12.73
CA ASP A 257 17.67 -4.07 12.25
C ASP A 257 17.51 -4.18 10.73
N THR A 258 18.66 -4.23 10.04
CA THR A 258 18.89 -4.46 8.60
C THR A 258 18.58 -3.28 7.67
N LEU A 259 19.64 -2.73 7.07
CA LEU A 259 19.56 -1.87 5.88
C LEU A 259 19.00 -2.71 4.72
N GLU A 260 17.70 -2.62 4.48
CA GLU A 260 17.07 -3.18 3.29
C GLU A 260 17.32 -2.21 2.13
N GLU A 261 18.04 -2.67 1.11
CA GLU A 261 18.19 -1.91 -0.14
C GLU A 261 17.01 -2.23 -1.04
N MET A 262 16.40 -1.18 -1.61
CA MET A 262 15.31 -1.31 -2.56
C MET A 262 15.82 -1.02 -3.96
N ILE A 263 15.49 -1.88 -4.91
CA ILE A 263 15.81 -1.72 -6.33
C ILE A 263 14.48 -1.76 -7.09
N ASN A 264 14.25 -0.79 -7.96
CA ASN A 264 13.11 -0.82 -8.86
C ASN A 264 13.54 -1.41 -10.21
N LEU A 265 12.94 -2.53 -10.61
CA LEU A 265 13.13 -3.16 -11.91
C LEU A 265 11.86 -3.01 -12.73
N SER A 266 11.86 -2.11 -13.71
CA SER A 266 10.71 -1.89 -14.62
C SER A 266 9.36 -1.78 -13.90
N GLY A 267 9.34 -1.06 -12.77
CA GLY A 267 8.15 -0.83 -11.94
C GLY A 267 7.88 -1.89 -10.86
N ILE A 268 8.75 -2.90 -10.71
CA ILE A 268 8.70 -3.87 -9.61
C ILE A 268 9.77 -3.53 -8.59
N THR A 269 9.37 -3.29 -7.35
CA THR A 269 10.30 -3.04 -6.25
C THR A 269 10.84 -4.36 -5.71
N LEU A 270 12.15 -4.59 -5.81
CA LEU A 270 12.85 -5.68 -5.13
C LEU A 270 13.38 -5.17 -3.79
N ASN A 271 12.89 -5.72 -2.69
CA ASN A 271 13.42 -5.46 -1.35
C ASN A 271 14.52 -6.47 -1.05
N LEU A 272 15.77 -6.05 -1.13
CA LEU A 272 16.91 -6.93 -0.94
C LEU A 272 17.13 -7.22 0.54
N ILE A 273 17.17 -8.51 0.89
CA ILE A 273 17.41 -8.98 2.25
C ILE A 273 18.91 -9.25 2.43
N ASP A 274 19.49 -8.75 3.54
CA ASP A 274 20.88 -9.01 3.95
C ASP A 274 21.97 -8.51 2.96
N THR A 275 21.83 -7.29 2.46
CA THR A 275 22.83 -6.66 1.58
C THR A 275 24.20 -6.47 2.24
N ALA A 276 24.27 -6.43 3.57
CA ALA A 276 25.53 -6.33 4.32
C ALA A 276 26.49 -7.52 4.06
N GLY A 277 25.94 -8.71 3.82
CA GLY A 277 26.70 -9.90 3.43
C GLY A 277 27.22 -9.86 2.00
N ILE A 278 26.58 -9.07 1.13
CA ILE A 278 26.96 -8.94 -0.29
C ILE A 278 28.08 -7.90 -0.47
N ARG A 279 28.10 -6.83 0.35
CA ARG A 279 29.08 -5.72 0.27
C ARG A 279 30.39 -5.98 1.03
N LYS A 280 30.37 -6.81 2.07
CA LYS A 280 31.57 -7.18 2.85
C LYS A 280 32.16 -8.50 2.32
N THR A 281 32.71 -8.47 1.15
CA THR A 281 33.51 -9.58 0.61
C THR A 281 34.97 -9.28 0.76
N ASP A 282 35.57 -9.95 1.75
CA ASP A 282 36.89 -10.58 1.63
C ASP A 282 37.03 -11.55 2.84
N ASP A 283 37.17 -12.83 2.54
CA ASP A 283 37.80 -13.89 3.34
C ASP A 283 37.08 -14.58 4.53
N VAL A 284 35.82 -14.42 4.87
CA VAL A 284 35.26 -15.10 6.07
C VAL A 284 33.98 -15.94 5.84
N VAL A 285 33.54 -16.22 4.60
CA VAL A 285 32.16 -16.70 4.36
C VAL A 285 32.05 -18.16 3.83
N GLU A 286 33.07 -18.99 3.84
CA GLU A 286 32.92 -20.39 3.36
C GLU A 286 32.15 -21.31 4.33
N SER A 287 32.12 -21.06 5.63
CA SER A 287 31.48 -21.96 6.61
C SER A 287 30.13 -21.48 7.17
N ILE A 288 29.71 -20.24 6.92
CA ILE A 288 28.41 -19.70 7.40
C ILE A 288 27.33 -19.84 6.30
N GLY A 289 27.69 -20.32 5.09
CA GLY A 289 26.90 -20.20 3.87
C GLY A 289 25.54 -20.92 3.88
N VAL A 290 25.48 -22.20 4.05
CA VAL A 290 24.28 -23.02 3.77
C VAL A 290 23.15 -22.76 4.76
N ASN A 291 23.44 -22.71 6.06
CA ASN A 291 22.42 -22.47 7.08
C ASN A 291 21.85 -21.04 7.03
N LYS A 292 22.68 -20.05 6.67
CA LYS A 292 22.22 -18.67 6.49
C LYS A 292 21.41 -18.54 5.21
N ALA A 293 21.89 -19.13 4.10
CA ALA A 293 21.17 -19.18 2.84
C ALA A 293 19.78 -19.81 3.00
N LYS A 294 19.67 -20.90 3.78
CA LYS A 294 18.40 -21.54 4.11
C LYS A 294 17.42 -20.59 4.80
N LYS A 295 17.86 -19.93 5.87
CA LYS A 295 17.02 -18.99 6.61
C LYS A 295 16.56 -17.81 5.75
N LEU A 296 17.44 -17.29 4.91
CA LEU A 296 17.11 -16.18 4.01
C LEU A 296 16.15 -16.63 2.91
N ALA A 297 16.36 -17.82 2.33
CA ALA A 297 15.45 -18.38 1.33
C ALA A 297 14.07 -18.71 1.92
N GLU A 298 13.96 -19.03 3.22
CA GLU A 298 12.67 -19.31 3.88
C GLU A 298 11.77 -18.06 3.90
N ILE A 299 12.31 -16.87 4.08
CA ILE A 299 11.57 -15.60 4.19
C ILE A 299 11.45 -14.84 2.88
N ALA A 300 12.23 -15.20 1.85
CA ALA A 300 12.23 -14.56 0.55
C ALA A 300 11.04 -14.97 -0.31
N ASP A 301 10.50 -14.01 -1.08
CA ASP A 301 9.52 -14.25 -2.14
C ASP A 301 10.22 -14.64 -3.47
N LEU A 302 11.47 -14.19 -3.67
CA LEU A 302 12.32 -14.49 -4.81
C LEU A 302 13.75 -14.80 -4.37
N VAL A 303 14.31 -15.88 -4.89
CA VAL A 303 15.74 -16.18 -4.76
C VAL A 303 16.42 -15.95 -6.10
N ILE A 304 17.35 -15.00 -6.16
CA ILE A 304 18.24 -14.80 -7.30
C ILE A 304 19.53 -15.56 -7.02
N TYR A 305 19.79 -16.63 -7.77
CA TYR A 305 20.99 -17.42 -7.64
C TYR A 305 22.00 -17.09 -8.74
N VAL A 306 23.12 -16.46 -8.36
CA VAL A 306 24.16 -16.00 -9.30
C VAL A 306 25.23 -17.05 -9.45
N VAL A 307 25.42 -17.54 -10.67
CA VAL A 307 26.40 -18.55 -11.07
C VAL A 307 27.42 -17.91 -12.01
N ASP A 308 28.69 -18.24 -11.84
CA ASP A 308 29.75 -17.90 -12.78
C ASP A 308 29.71 -18.88 -13.97
N SER A 309 29.24 -18.43 -15.13
CA SER A 309 29.07 -19.27 -16.32
C SER A 309 30.39 -19.76 -16.93
N SER A 310 31.52 -19.15 -16.54
CA SER A 310 32.85 -19.52 -17.06
C SER A 310 33.49 -20.73 -16.40
N ARG A 311 32.82 -21.40 -15.44
CA ARG A 311 33.31 -22.55 -14.69
C ARG A 311 32.28 -23.66 -14.61
N VAL A 312 32.74 -24.87 -14.30
CA VAL A 312 31.86 -26.02 -14.01
C VAL A 312 31.22 -25.85 -12.64
N LEU A 313 29.99 -26.31 -12.49
CA LEU A 313 29.32 -26.42 -11.20
C LEU A 313 30.03 -27.43 -10.32
N ASP A 314 30.14 -27.15 -9.03
CA ASP A 314 30.71 -28.02 -8.04
C ASP A 314 29.68 -28.43 -6.95
N ASP A 315 30.09 -29.29 -6.00
CA ASP A 315 29.21 -29.86 -4.98
C ASP A 315 28.47 -28.80 -4.15
N ASN A 316 29.08 -27.62 -3.91
CA ASN A 316 28.42 -26.53 -3.19
C ASN A 316 27.32 -25.86 -4.04
N ASP A 317 27.49 -25.79 -5.38
CA ASP A 317 26.42 -25.27 -6.26
C ASP A 317 25.22 -26.20 -6.22
N TYR A 318 25.45 -27.50 -6.28
CA TYR A 318 24.37 -28.52 -6.18
C TYR A 318 23.67 -28.47 -4.82
N GLU A 319 24.41 -28.32 -3.72
CA GLU A 319 23.84 -28.22 -2.36
C GLU A 319 22.93 -26.98 -2.23
N ILE A 320 23.38 -25.82 -2.73
CA ILE A 320 22.56 -24.58 -2.71
C ILE A 320 21.32 -24.76 -3.58
N MET A 321 21.46 -25.28 -4.80
CA MET A 321 20.34 -25.48 -5.72
C MET A 321 19.30 -26.43 -5.13
N GLU A 322 19.72 -27.53 -4.48
CA GLU A 322 18.81 -28.46 -3.81
C GLU A 322 18.04 -27.78 -2.67
N LEU A 323 18.70 -26.88 -1.94
CA LEU A 323 18.09 -26.14 -0.83
C LEU A 323 17.02 -25.14 -1.27
N ILE A 324 17.16 -24.55 -2.47
CA ILE A 324 16.27 -23.51 -2.95
C ILE A 324 15.23 -24.00 -3.98
N LYS A 325 15.27 -25.26 -4.41
CA LYS A 325 14.47 -25.80 -5.52
C LYS A 325 12.94 -25.63 -5.35
N ASP A 326 12.47 -25.63 -4.10
CA ASP A 326 11.04 -25.48 -3.77
C ASP A 326 10.60 -24.01 -3.64
N LYS A 327 11.51 -23.07 -3.93
CA LYS A 327 11.25 -21.64 -3.89
C LYS A 327 11.06 -21.07 -5.30
N LYS A 328 10.57 -19.85 -5.41
CA LYS A 328 10.59 -19.12 -6.66
C LYS A 328 12.02 -18.66 -6.94
N VAL A 329 12.69 -19.31 -7.89
CA VAL A 329 14.12 -19.11 -8.18
C VAL A 329 14.32 -18.54 -9.57
N LEU A 330 15.21 -17.56 -9.67
CA LEU A 330 15.79 -17.05 -10.90
C LEU A 330 17.29 -17.31 -10.86
N VAL A 331 17.80 -18.13 -11.80
CA VAL A 331 19.23 -18.37 -11.93
C VAL A 331 19.83 -17.37 -12.91
N ILE A 332 20.88 -16.70 -12.48
CA ILE A 332 21.64 -15.76 -13.31
C ILE A 332 22.97 -16.38 -13.68
N LEU A 333 23.17 -16.70 -14.95
CA LEU A 333 24.45 -17.09 -15.52
C LEU A 333 25.26 -15.84 -15.86
N ASN A 334 26.09 -15.42 -14.90
CA ASN A 334 26.88 -14.19 -15.02
C ASN A 334 28.23 -14.47 -15.70
N LYS A 335 28.93 -13.39 -16.11
CA LYS A 335 30.19 -13.37 -16.83
C LYS A 335 30.10 -13.94 -18.25
N ALA A 336 29.01 -13.64 -18.94
CA ALA A 336 28.81 -14.01 -20.35
C ALA A 336 29.86 -13.39 -21.31
N ASP A 337 30.65 -12.42 -20.82
CA ASP A 337 31.85 -11.87 -21.52
C ASP A 337 33.03 -12.83 -21.56
N LEU A 338 32.98 -13.95 -20.83
CA LEU A 338 33.98 -15.01 -20.86
C LEU A 338 33.44 -16.25 -21.61
N ALA A 339 34.34 -17.23 -21.85
CA ALA A 339 33.93 -18.49 -22.46
C ALA A 339 32.95 -19.24 -21.52
N GLN A 340 31.75 -19.50 -22.00
CA GLN A 340 30.74 -20.23 -21.25
C GLN A 340 31.09 -21.71 -21.12
N VAL A 341 31.06 -22.23 -19.90
CA VAL A 341 31.26 -23.63 -19.51
C VAL A 341 29.98 -24.23 -18.97
N THR A 342 29.24 -23.46 -18.14
CA THR A 342 27.92 -23.83 -17.61
C THR A 342 26.84 -23.13 -18.43
N THR A 343 25.87 -23.89 -18.92
CA THR A 343 24.79 -23.43 -19.79
C THR A 343 23.43 -23.45 -19.06
N ALA A 344 22.43 -22.77 -19.65
CA ALA A 344 21.06 -22.82 -19.15
C ALA A 344 20.46 -24.24 -19.19
N GLU A 345 20.89 -25.08 -20.13
CA GLU A 345 20.47 -26.48 -20.22
C GLU A 345 21.00 -27.31 -19.06
N ASP A 346 22.20 -27.02 -18.57
CA ASP A 346 22.77 -27.71 -17.42
C ASP A 346 22.02 -27.37 -16.14
N ILE A 347 21.61 -26.10 -15.97
CA ILE A 347 20.74 -25.67 -14.87
C ILE A 347 19.38 -26.38 -14.93
N LYS A 348 18.74 -26.42 -16.12
CA LYS A 348 17.42 -27.07 -16.31
C LYS A 348 17.42 -28.56 -16.00
N LYS A 349 18.58 -29.26 -16.12
CA LYS A 349 18.71 -30.68 -15.72
C LYS A 349 18.67 -30.85 -14.20
N ILE A 350 19.03 -29.82 -13.44
CA ILE A 350 19.13 -29.85 -11.98
C ILE A 350 17.83 -29.37 -11.34
N MET A 351 17.28 -28.26 -11.83
CA MET A 351 16.08 -27.65 -11.29
C MET A 351 15.24 -26.98 -12.39
N ASN A 352 13.93 -27.03 -12.23
CA ASN A 352 13.01 -26.33 -13.13
C ASN A 352 12.84 -24.88 -12.67
N CYS A 353 13.61 -23.95 -13.27
CA CYS A 353 13.58 -22.54 -12.93
C CYS A 353 13.88 -21.67 -14.15
N GLU A 354 13.53 -20.39 -14.05
CA GLU A 354 13.91 -19.39 -15.05
C GLU A 354 15.43 -19.13 -14.98
N THR A 355 16.05 -18.95 -16.14
CA THR A 355 17.50 -18.74 -16.24
C THR A 355 17.78 -17.61 -17.23
N VAL A 356 18.54 -16.62 -16.79
CA VAL A 356 18.94 -15.46 -17.61
C VAL A 356 20.47 -15.39 -17.71
N ILE A 357 20.99 -15.06 -18.89
CA ILE A 357 22.43 -14.94 -19.16
C ILE A 357 22.80 -13.48 -19.17
N ILE A 358 23.74 -13.06 -18.29
CA ILE A 358 24.17 -11.68 -18.20
C ILE A 358 25.71 -11.54 -18.20
N SER A 359 26.17 -10.34 -18.53
CA SER A 359 27.49 -9.86 -18.09
C SER A 359 27.30 -8.59 -17.25
N ALA A 360 27.39 -8.73 -15.93
CA ALA A 360 27.35 -7.58 -15.04
C ALA A 360 28.49 -6.59 -15.28
N LYS A 361 29.61 -7.03 -15.88
CA LYS A 361 30.75 -6.18 -16.24
C LYS A 361 30.49 -5.34 -17.49
N GLN A 362 29.78 -5.89 -18.48
CA GLN A 362 29.43 -5.25 -19.74
C GLN A 362 28.01 -4.68 -19.75
N GLU A 363 27.28 -4.84 -18.65
CA GLU A 363 25.88 -4.39 -18.48
C GLU A 363 24.94 -4.96 -19.56
N THR A 364 25.18 -6.23 -20.00
CA THR A 364 24.37 -6.92 -21.00
C THR A 364 23.44 -7.95 -20.38
N GLY A 365 22.26 -8.17 -20.97
CA GLY A 365 21.22 -9.12 -20.49
C GLY A 365 20.36 -8.58 -19.36
N ILE A 366 20.48 -7.28 -19.01
CA ILE A 366 19.71 -6.67 -17.92
C ILE A 366 18.24 -6.52 -18.30
N GLU A 367 17.93 -6.10 -19.52
CA GLU A 367 16.55 -6.01 -20.04
C GLU A 367 15.83 -7.37 -19.99
N GLU A 368 16.52 -8.47 -20.35
CA GLU A 368 15.98 -9.83 -20.26
C GLU A 368 15.72 -10.24 -18.79
N LEU A 369 16.60 -9.83 -17.87
CA LEU A 369 16.42 -10.04 -16.43
C LEU A 369 15.15 -9.33 -15.92
N GLU A 370 14.96 -8.07 -16.31
CA GLU A 370 13.77 -7.29 -15.92
C GLU A 370 12.48 -7.92 -16.46
N GLU A 371 12.47 -8.29 -17.74
CA GLU A 371 11.30 -8.93 -18.36
C GLU A 371 11.00 -10.29 -17.70
N THR A 372 12.04 -11.06 -17.40
CA THR A 372 11.89 -12.35 -16.71
C THR A 372 11.29 -12.20 -15.32
N VAL A 373 11.80 -11.25 -14.51
CA VAL A 373 11.25 -10.95 -13.19
C VAL A 373 9.78 -10.52 -13.30
N LYS A 374 9.46 -9.66 -14.26
CA LYS A 374 8.09 -9.23 -14.54
C LYS A 374 7.18 -10.41 -14.87
N ASN A 375 7.62 -11.30 -15.76
CA ASN A 375 6.84 -12.48 -16.15
C ASN A 375 6.65 -13.46 -15.00
N MET A 376 7.64 -13.64 -14.13
CA MET A 376 7.58 -14.52 -12.96
C MET A 376 6.49 -14.12 -11.96
N PHE A 377 6.20 -12.82 -11.81
CA PHE A 377 5.24 -12.32 -10.82
C PHE A 377 3.90 -11.91 -11.42
N PHE A 378 3.85 -11.57 -12.70
CA PHE A 378 2.66 -11.01 -13.32
C PHE A 378 2.14 -11.82 -14.55
N ASN A 379 2.70 -13.02 -14.82
CA ASN A 379 2.32 -13.89 -15.94
C ASN A 379 2.23 -13.19 -17.31
N GLY A 380 3.04 -12.15 -17.53
CA GLY A 380 3.01 -11.33 -18.75
C GLY A 380 1.75 -10.48 -18.97
N GLU A 381 0.70 -10.70 -18.17
CA GLU A 381 -0.60 -10.02 -18.29
C GLU A 381 -0.89 -9.07 -17.13
N VAL A 382 -0.05 -8.08 -16.93
CA VAL A 382 -0.52 -6.93 -16.15
C VAL A 382 -1.33 -6.06 -17.10
N LYS A 383 -2.62 -6.35 -17.21
CA LYS A 383 -3.59 -5.44 -17.84
C LYS A 383 -3.85 -4.30 -16.87
N PHE A 384 -3.03 -3.28 -16.92
CA PHE A 384 -3.08 -2.09 -16.02
C PHE A 384 -4.30 -1.21 -16.20
N ASN A 385 -5.29 -1.61 -17.01
CA ASN A 385 -6.23 -0.63 -17.49
C ASN A 385 -7.44 -0.37 -16.61
N GLU A 386 -7.86 -1.28 -15.72
CA GLU A 386 -9.07 -1.02 -14.91
C GLU A 386 -9.21 -1.88 -13.65
N ASP A 387 -8.32 -2.83 -13.39
CA ASP A 387 -8.52 -3.78 -12.30
C ASP A 387 -8.26 -3.16 -10.92
N VAL A 388 -9.13 -3.48 -10.00
CA VAL A 388 -8.97 -3.19 -8.57
C VAL A 388 -8.09 -4.28 -7.97
N TYR A 389 -6.95 -3.90 -7.42
CA TYR A 389 -6.05 -4.81 -6.73
C TYR A 389 -6.24 -4.69 -5.21
N ILE A 390 -6.34 -5.82 -4.54
CA ILE A 390 -6.41 -5.86 -3.07
C ILE A 390 -4.97 -5.87 -2.53
N THR A 391 -4.57 -4.77 -1.90
CA THR A 391 -3.25 -4.59 -1.31
C THR A 391 -3.23 -4.89 0.19
N SER A 392 -4.35 -4.67 0.88
CA SER A 392 -4.48 -4.79 2.33
C SER A 392 -4.78 -6.23 2.77
N THR A 393 -4.00 -6.73 3.74
CA THR A 393 -4.27 -8.03 4.40
C THR A 393 -5.65 -8.05 5.06
N ARG A 394 -6.10 -6.93 5.64
CA ARG A 394 -7.42 -6.77 6.23
C ARG A 394 -8.52 -7.04 5.20
N HIS A 395 -8.42 -6.44 4.01
CA HIS A 395 -9.38 -6.66 2.92
C HIS A 395 -9.40 -8.13 2.49
N LYS A 396 -8.21 -8.76 2.33
CA LYS A 396 -8.10 -10.18 1.98
C LYS A 396 -8.79 -11.09 2.99
N GLU A 397 -8.60 -10.84 4.28
CA GLU A 397 -9.23 -11.63 5.35
C GLU A 397 -10.76 -11.48 5.36
N LEU A 398 -11.26 -10.25 5.20
CA LEU A 398 -12.69 -9.98 5.14
C LEU A 398 -13.34 -10.57 3.89
N LEU A 399 -12.70 -10.47 2.72
CA LEU A 399 -13.15 -11.13 1.49
C LEU A 399 -13.21 -12.66 1.64
N LYS A 400 -12.21 -13.27 2.29
CA LYS A 400 -12.24 -14.73 2.57
C LYS A 400 -13.38 -15.14 3.49
N LYS A 401 -13.70 -14.31 4.49
CA LYS A 401 -14.86 -14.58 5.36
C LYS A 401 -16.15 -14.48 4.58
N ALA A 402 -16.31 -13.45 3.75
CA ALA A 402 -17.47 -13.29 2.87
C ALA A 402 -17.58 -14.45 1.86
N GLU A 403 -16.47 -14.88 1.24
CA GLU A 403 -16.41 -16.04 0.35
C GLU A 403 -16.95 -17.30 1.04
N ASN A 404 -16.48 -17.58 2.27
CA ASN A 404 -16.91 -18.75 3.04
C ASN A 404 -18.41 -18.68 3.37
N SER A 405 -18.92 -17.51 3.79
CA SER A 405 -20.36 -17.33 4.06
C SER A 405 -21.20 -17.55 2.81
N LEU A 406 -20.80 -17.01 1.64
CA LEU A 406 -21.52 -17.24 0.37
C LEU A 406 -21.49 -18.71 -0.06
N LYS A 407 -20.41 -19.44 0.20
CA LYS A 407 -20.34 -20.89 -0.04
C LYS A 407 -21.30 -21.66 0.86
N LEU A 408 -21.43 -21.29 2.14
CA LEU A 408 -22.40 -21.90 3.05
C LEU A 408 -23.84 -21.66 2.56
N VAL A 409 -24.16 -20.48 1.99
CA VAL A 409 -25.47 -20.24 1.37
C VAL A 409 -25.72 -21.20 0.21
N LEU A 410 -24.76 -21.38 -0.70
CA LEU A 410 -24.91 -22.33 -1.83
C LEU A 410 -25.07 -23.77 -1.34
N ASP A 411 -24.26 -24.19 -0.39
CA ASP A 411 -24.37 -25.52 0.24
C ASP A 411 -25.73 -25.69 0.94
N GLY A 412 -26.24 -24.64 1.58
CA GLY A 412 -27.57 -24.61 2.21
C GLY A 412 -28.70 -24.77 1.19
N ILE A 413 -28.62 -24.06 0.07
CA ILE A 413 -29.60 -24.19 -1.05
C ILE A 413 -29.59 -25.62 -1.58
N ASP A 414 -28.42 -26.19 -1.88
CA ASP A 414 -28.30 -27.55 -2.44
C ASP A 414 -28.77 -28.65 -1.45
N ASN A 415 -28.67 -28.40 -0.14
CA ASN A 415 -29.14 -29.31 0.91
C ASN A 415 -30.57 -29.00 1.42
N MET A 416 -31.29 -28.08 0.79
CA MET A 416 -32.64 -27.67 1.18
C MET A 416 -32.75 -27.27 2.67
N VAL A 417 -31.78 -26.49 3.12
CA VAL A 417 -31.77 -25.94 4.48
C VAL A 417 -32.83 -24.83 4.58
N SER A 418 -33.45 -24.68 5.75
CA SER A 418 -34.44 -23.62 5.98
C SER A 418 -33.87 -22.22 5.69
N GLU A 419 -34.69 -21.36 5.12
CA GLU A 419 -34.41 -20.02 4.65
C GLU A 419 -33.82 -19.11 5.72
N ASP A 420 -34.23 -19.28 6.97
CA ASP A 420 -33.69 -18.56 8.13
C ASP A 420 -32.17 -18.71 8.27
N PHE A 421 -31.64 -19.90 7.98
CA PHE A 421 -30.20 -20.14 8.03
C PHE A 421 -29.50 -19.50 6.84
N LEU A 422 -30.10 -19.48 5.65
CA LEU A 422 -29.55 -18.81 4.47
C LEU A 422 -29.39 -17.30 4.72
N THR A 423 -30.39 -16.70 5.39
CA THR A 423 -30.36 -15.28 5.76
C THR A 423 -29.19 -14.96 6.70
N ILE A 424 -28.89 -15.82 7.68
CA ILE A 424 -27.77 -15.64 8.61
C ILE A 424 -26.44 -15.59 7.85
N ASP A 425 -26.21 -16.54 6.93
CA ASP A 425 -24.96 -16.61 6.17
C ASP A 425 -24.87 -15.47 5.13
N LEU A 426 -25.98 -15.07 4.50
CA LEU A 426 -26.03 -13.89 3.63
C LEU A 426 -25.67 -12.61 4.41
N MET A 427 -26.24 -12.42 5.60
CA MET A 427 -25.93 -11.25 6.45
C MET A 427 -24.48 -11.27 6.94
N ALA A 428 -23.92 -12.43 7.28
CA ALA A 428 -22.51 -12.55 7.62
C ALA A 428 -21.60 -12.15 6.45
N ALA A 429 -21.94 -12.49 5.20
CA ALA A 429 -21.21 -12.02 4.02
C ALA A 429 -21.35 -10.50 3.85
N TYR A 430 -22.56 -9.96 3.99
CA TYR A 430 -22.88 -8.54 3.90
C TYR A 430 -22.08 -7.70 4.90
N GLU A 431 -22.01 -8.11 6.17
CA GLU A 431 -21.28 -7.45 7.24
C GLU A 431 -19.76 -7.47 6.97
N ASN A 432 -19.19 -8.64 6.62
CA ASN A 432 -17.77 -8.75 6.31
C ASN A 432 -17.35 -7.84 5.14
N LEU A 433 -18.19 -7.72 4.11
CA LEU A 433 -17.97 -6.80 3.00
C LEU A 433 -18.11 -5.33 3.45
N GLY A 434 -19.05 -5.02 4.31
CA GLY A 434 -19.24 -3.69 4.89
C GLY A 434 -18.04 -3.20 5.70
N LEU A 435 -17.41 -4.07 6.45
CA LEU A 435 -16.20 -3.77 7.21
C LEU A 435 -15.02 -3.36 6.31
N ILE A 436 -14.97 -3.78 5.03
CA ILE A 436 -13.94 -3.33 4.09
C ILE A 436 -14.01 -1.82 3.87
N ILE A 437 -15.22 -1.31 3.66
CA ILE A 437 -15.46 0.11 3.39
C ILE A 437 -15.71 0.94 4.65
N GLY A 438 -15.70 0.28 5.81
CA GLY A 438 -15.78 0.97 7.11
C GLY A 438 -17.20 1.20 7.62
N GLU A 439 -18.17 0.41 7.18
CA GLU A 439 -19.49 0.40 7.80
C GLU A 439 -19.41 -0.41 9.10
N GLU A 440 -20.06 0.08 10.16
CA GLU A 440 -20.13 -0.55 11.50
C GLU A 440 -18.77 -0.86 12.15
N ILE A 441 -17.79 0.00 11.89
CA ILE A 441 -16.45 -0.13 12.49
C ILE A 441 -16.46 0.30 13.96
N GLU A 442 -15.86 -0.53 14.81
CA GLU A 442 -15.54 -0.17 16.19
C GLU A 442 -14.47 0.94 16.23
N ASP A 443 -14.64 1.90 17.15
CA ASP A 443 -13.72 3.04 17.32
C ASP A 443 -12.25 2.60 17.50
N ASP A 444 -12.01 1.49 18.20
CA ASP A 444 -10.67 0.95 18.43
C ASP A 444 -9.97 0.50 17.15
N LEU A 445 -10.71 -0.14 16.22
CA LEU A 445 -10.15 -0.56 14.94
C LEU A 445 -9.84 0.65 14.06
N ALA A 446 -10.74 1.64 14.01
CA ALA A 446 -10.50 2.89 13.30
C ALA A 446 -9.24 3.59 13.84
N ASN A 447 -9.13 3.73 15.15
CA ASN A 447 -7.96 4.34 15.81
C ASN A 447 -6.66 3.61 15.45
N ARG A 448 -6.65 2.28 15.44
CA ARG A 448 -5.47 1.48 15.07
C ARG A 448 -5.05 1.66 13.60
N ILE A 449 -6.01 1.82 12.70
CA ILE A 449 -5.71 2.07 11.28
C ILE A 449 -5.07 3.46 11.15
N PHE A 450 -5.71 4.50 11.69
CA PHE A 450 -5.23 5.88 11.56
C PHE A 450 -3.93 6.16 12.34
N SER A 451 -3.62 5.42 13.41
CA SER A 451 -2.35 5.57 14.12
C SER A 451 -1.10 5.24 13.29
N LYS A 452 -1.25 4.53 12.17
CA LYS A 452 -0.16 4.25 11.22
C LYS A 452 0.14 5.39 10.25
N PHE A 453 -0.70 6.42 10.23
CA PHE A 453 -0.56 7.56 9.32
C PHE A 453 0.48 8.56 9.85
N CYS A 454 1.02 9.37 8.94
CA CYS A 454 1.89 10.48 9.32
C CYS A 454 1.11 11.59 10.02
N MET A 455 1.77 12.36 10.91
CA MET A 455 1.23 13.60 11.44
C MET A 455 0.97 14.60 10.29
N GLY A 456 -0.16 15.32 10.35
CA GLY A 456 -0.53 16.30 9.33
C GLY A 456 -1.32 15.75 8.13
N LYS A 457 -1.69 14.46 8.19
CA LYS A 457 -2.58 13.78 7.21
C LYS A 457 -3.82 13.23 7.87
#